data_e048064275a45b17db88c28ec3b4a5d5
#
_entry.id   e048064275a45b17db88c28ec3b4a5d5
#
_cell.length_a   1.000
_cell.length_b   1.000
_cell.length_c   1.000
_cell.angle_alpha   90.00
_cell.angle_beta   90.00
_cell.angle_gamma   90.00
#
_symmetry.space_group_name_H-M   'P 1'
#
loop_
_entity.id
_entity.type
_entity.pdbx_description
1 polymer ?
#
loop_
_entity_poly.entity_id
_entity_poly.type
_entity_poly.pdbx_seq_one_letter_code
_entity_poly.pdbx_strand_id
1 'polypeptide(L)'
;NDEGMLTDLFDSIIGSYDSSENYLIIVVNGLYDIPGVTSDDQELEDASDEVYSYILTCICPVELDKPGLSIDCTKPAILDKERDWMVKNPVNALLYPAFTDRATDIHHALYFAKKAENSQDDFLKELIGSEMMLSDKEEHEWFLDTLNHAHEEQMPLETAKEIHTKLVEKSLEKENLPSAGMLSKKELLQVIDKELNADQVKDIDEDYDKTVGKENDITIKNLVNPKKMVIQTGTAKVEIDSDYADMVETKRIDGRLYLAVPLTSNDILVDGCAVRTEALSD
;
A
#
# COMPACT_ATOMS: atom_id res chain seq x y z
N ASN A 1 0.73 22.23 25.60
CA ASN A 1 1.95 22.28 24.79
C ASN A 1 3.14 22.22 25.73
N ASP A 2 3.86 21.13 25.74
CA ASP A 2 5.11 20.98 26.49
C ASP A 2 6.25 21.42 25.54
N GLU A 3 6.78 22.63 25.77
CA GLU A 3 7.86 23.18 24.93
C GLU A 3 9.15 22.33 25.06
N GLY A 4 9.36 21.65 26.19
CA GLY A 4 10.47 20.74 26.38
C GLY A 4 10.37 19.53 25.43
N MET A 5 9.22 18.87 25.38
CA MET A 5 8.98 17.72 24.53
C MET A 5 9.10 18.06 23.02
N LEU A 6 8.65 19.27 22.62
CA LEU A 6 8.82 19.71 21.24
C LEU A 6 10.29 19.96 20.89
N THR A 7 11.07 20.53 21.82
CA THR A 7 12.50 20.74 21.62
C THR A 7 13.22 19.40 21.46
N ASP A 8 12.95 18.44 22.35
CA ASP A 8 13.54 17.10 22.30
C ASP A 8 13.18 16.39 20.97
N LEU A 9 11.93 16.54 20.50
CA LEU A 9 11.49 16.01 19.21
C LEU A 9 12.26 16.62 18.04
N PHE A 10 12.43 17.94 18.00
CA PHE A 10 13.20 18.60 16.94
C PHE A 10 14.67 18.20 16.99
N ASP A 11 15.27 18.11 18.17
CA ASP A 11 16.67 17.72 18.35
C ASP A 11 16.90 16.25 17.88
N SER A 12 15.97 15.34 18.20
CA SER A 12 16.00 13.96 17.70
C SER A 12 15.90 13.90 16.18
N ILE A 13 14.99 14.68 15.58
CA ILE A 13 14.85 14.74 14.11
C ILE A 13 16.13 15.28 13.47
N ILE A 14 16.65 16.40 13.97
CA ILE A 14 17.86 17.03 13.41
C ILE A 14 19.08 16.11 13.56
N GLY A 15 19.14 15.36 14.66
CA GLY A 15 20.26 14.45 14.93
C GLY A 15 20.27 13.17 14.11
N SER A 16 19.10 12.70 13.65
CA SER A 16 18.94 11.40 12.98
C SER A 16 18.61 11.50 11.49
N TYR A 17 18.05 12.64 11.04
CA TYR A 17 17.65 12.82 9.65
C TYR A 17 18.83 13.21 8.75
N ASP A 18 19.17 12.35 7.78
CA ASP A 18 20.24 12.63 6.82
C ASP A 18 19.69 13.41 5.61
N SER A 19 20.22 14.62 5.42
CA SER A 19 19.88 15.45 4.25
C SER A 19 21.06 16.31 3.83
N SER A 20 21.33 16.32 2.54
CA SER A 20 22.28 17.23 1.90
C SER A 20 21.69 18.61 1.61
N GLU A 21 20.37 18.78 1.73
CA GLU A 21 19.65 20.01 1.43
C GLU A 21 19.08 20.63 2.71
N ASN A 22 18.79 21.93 2.68
CA ASN A 22 18.08 22.59 3.75
C ASN A 22 16.62 22.10 3.78
N TYR A 23 16.08 21.89 4.94
CA TYR A 23 14.68 21.46 5.11
C TYR A 23 13.98 22.19 6.25
N LEU A 24 12.65 22.20 6.18
CA LEU A 24 11.74 22.66 7.22
C LEU A 24 11.07 21.45 7.85
N ILE A 25 11.07 21.40 9.19
CA ILE A 25 10.31 20.43 9.98
C ILE A 25 8.96 21.06 10.31
N ILE A 26 7.87 20.41 9.90
CA ILE A 26 6.51 20.84 10.24
C ILE A 26 5.92 19.77 11.15
N VAL A 27 5.50 20.16 12.35
CA VAL A 27 4.79 19.27 13.28
C VAL A 27 3.37 19.81 13.46
N VAL A 28 2.40 18.97 13.17
CA VAL A 28 0.98 19.25 13.30
C VAL A 28 0.39 18.33 14.35
N ASN A 29 -0.24 18.91 15.37
CA ASN A 29 -1.11 18.18 16.29
C ASN A 29 -2.55 18.42 15.84
N GLY A 30 -3.24 17.37 15.47
CA GLY A 30 -4.60 17.42 14.92
C GLY A 30 -5.56 16.51 15.65
N LEU A 31 -6.84 16.81 15.49
CA LEU A 31 -7.96 15.99 15.92
C LEU A 31 -8.83 15.73 14.70
N TYR A 32 -9.31 14.50 14.57
CA TYR A 32 -10.24 14.13 13.53
C TYR A 32 -11.43 13.40 14.18
N ASP A 33 -12.61 13.96 13.99
CA ASP A 33 -13.85 13.31 14.43
C ASP A 33 -14.22 12.22 13.42
N ILE A 34 -14.30 10.98 13.89
CA ILE A 34 -14.68 9.84 13.07
C ILE A 34 -16.21 9.85 13.00
N PRO A 35 -16.80 10.06 11.80
CA PRO A 35 -18.26 10.12 11.66
C PRO A 35 -18.90 8.80 12.09
N GLY A 36 -20.01 8.85 12.81
CA GLY A 36 -20.82 7.68 13.14
C GLY A 36 -21.36 7.01 11.87
N VAL A 37 -21.58 5.70 11.91
CA VAL A 37 -22.13 4.93 10.79
C VAL A 37 -23.43 4.27 11.22
N THR A 38 -24.45 4.37 10.37
CA THR A 38 -25.72 3.66 10.55
C THR A 38 -25.58 2.17 10.22
N SER A 39 -26.57 1.37 10.58
CA SER A 39 -26.60 -0.08 10.29
C SER A 39 -26.63 -0.43 8.79
N ASP A 40 -26.81 0.55 7.92
CA ASP A 40 -26.80 0.45 6.46
C ASP A 40 -25.58 1.17 5.83
N ASP A 41 -24.49 1.32 6.60
CA ASP A 41 -23.19 1.89 6.21
C ASP A 41 -23.24 3.34 5.69
N GLN A 42 -24.26 4.12 6.11
CA GLN A 42 -24.29 5.55 5.80
C GLN A 42 -23.60 6.37 6.89
N GLU A 43 -22.69 7.25 6.52
CA GLU A 43 -22.04 8.17 7.45
C GLU A 43 -23.01 9.22 7.96
N LEU A 44 -22.96 9.46 9.27
CA LEU A 44 -23.74 10.48 9.96
C LEU A 44 -22.88 11.71 10.20
N GLU A 45 -23.16 12.81 9.49
CA GLU A 45 -22.39 14.06 9.60
C GLU A 45 -22.47 14.69 11.02
N ASP A 46 -23.55 14.46 11.76
CA ASP A 46 -23.81 15.07 13.07
C ASP A 46 -23.53 14.12 14.27
N ALA A 47 -23.00 12.92 14.02
CA ALA A 47 -22.66 11.96 15.08
C ALA A 47 -21.22 11.50 14.93
N SER A 48 -20.44 11.68 16.00
CA SER A 48 -19.06 11.22 16.10
C SER A 48 -19.03 9.93 16.93
N ASP A 49 -18.42 8.87 16.40
CA ASP A 49 -18.19 7.63 17.14
C ASP A 49 -16.98 7.74 18.06
N GLU A 50 -15.90 8.36 17.54
CA GLU A 50 -14.63 8.50 18.24
C GLU A 50 -13.89 9.75 17.73
N VAL A 51 -12.98 10.26 18.57
CA VAL A 51 -12.06 11.37 18.18
C VAL A 51 -10.65 10.82 18.06
N TYR A 52 -10.14 10.84 16.84
CA TYR A 52 -8.75 10.49 16.56
C TYR A 52 -7.83 11.69 16.79
N SER A 53 -6.92 11.55 17.77
CA SER A 53 -5.89 12.55 18.06
C SER A 53 -4.55 12.09 17.49
N TYR A 54 -3.89 12.92 16.68
CA TYR A 54 -2.67 12.54 15.98
C TYR A 54 -1.61 13.65 15.99
N ILE A 55 -0.36 13.20 15.79
CA ILE A 55 0.78 14.05 15.49
C ILE A 55 1.28 13.68 14.09
N LEU A 56 1.33 14.68 13.21
CA LEU A 56 1.92 14.55 11.88
C LEU A 56 3.21 15.35 11.82
N THR A 57 4.31 14.67 11.56
CA THR A 57 5.63 15.29 11.35
C THR A 57 5.98 15.20 9.88
N CYS A 58 6.32 16.32 9.23
CA CYS A 58 6.69 16.39 7.83
C CYS A 58 8.07 17.03 7.67
N ILE A 59 8.90 16.43 6.82
CA ILE A 59 10.20 16.98 6.40
C ILE A 59 10.04 17.52 4.99
N CYS A 60 10.10 18.86 4.87
CA CYS A 60 9.87 19.58 3.63
C CYS A 60 11.19 20.23 3.17
N PRO A 61 11.78 19.83 2.03
CA PRO A 61 12.92 20.54 1.47
C PRO A 61 12.59 22.01 1.24
N VAL A 62 13.57 22.88 1.43
CA VAL A 62 13.43 24.30 1.14
C VAL A 62 14.47 24.71 0.11
N GLU A 63 14.06 25.54 -0.81
CA GLU A 63 14.87 26.02 -1.91
C GLU A 63 14.80 27.54 -1.98
N LEU A 64 15.95 28.18 -2.15
CA LEU A 64 15.98 29.64 -2.34
C LEU A 64 15.44 29.97 -3.73
N ASP A 65 14.46 30.87 -3.81
CA ASP A 65 13.88 31.30 -5.08
C ASP A 65 14.96 31.76 -6.09
N LYS A 66 14.67 31.61 -7.38
CA LYS A 66 15.61 31.93 -8.43
C LYS A 66 15.98 33.41 -8.42
N PRO A 67 17.26 33.76 -8.63
CA PRO A 67 17.66 35.14 -8.78
C PRO A 67 16.98 35.77 -9.99
N GLY A 68 16.72 37.05 -9.94
CA GLY A 68 16.06 37.76 -11.02
C GLY A 68 16.03 39.25 -10.78
N LEU A 69 15.37 39.96 -11.66
CA LEU A 69 15.12 41.39 -11.52
C LEU A 69 13.67 41.63 -11.14
N SER A 70 13.43 42.57 -10.26
CA SER A 70 12.09 43.06 -9.89
C SER A 70 11.95 44.52 -10.33
N ILE A 71 10.71 44.94 -10.58
CA ILE A 71 10.36 46.33 -10.91
C ILE A 71 9.62 46.91 -9.72
N ASP A 72 10.15 48.03 -9.18
CA ASP A 72 9.43 48.80 -8.18
C ASP A 72 8.41 49.70 -8.93
N CYS A 73 7.12 49.35 -8.79
CA CYS A 73 6.05 50.13 -9.43
C CYS A 73 5.88 51.54 -8.82
N THR A 74 6.45 51.80 -7.66
CA THR A 74 6.34 53.12 -6.97
C THR A 74 7.48 54.05 -7.36
N LYS A 75 8.59 53.49 -7.85
CA LYS A 75 9.77 54.19 -8.34
C LYS A 75 10.22 53.56 -9.64
N PRO A 76 10.53 54.32 -10.71
CA PRO A 76 10.93 53.75 -11.98
C PRO A 76 12.37 53.18 -11.88
N ALA A 77 12.50 52.10 -11.10
CA ALA A 77 13.78 51.44 -10.84
C ALA A 77 13.65 49.93 -11.04
N ILE A 78 14.69 49.35 -11.64
CA ILE A 78 14.88 47.89 -11.71
C ILE A 78 15.84 47.55 -10.57
N LEU A 79 15.42 46.62 -9.73
CA LEU A 79 16.14 46.20 -8.54
C LEU A 79 16.43 44.69 -8.63
N ASP A 80 17.41 44.22 -7.87
CA ASP A 80 17.56 42.78 -7.65
C ASP A 80 16.33 42.23 -6.94
N LYS A 81 15.81 41.11 -7.40
CA LYS A 81 14.70 40.41 -6.76
C LYS A 81 15.17 39.91 -5.38
N GLU A 82 14.48 40.29 -4.32
CA GLU A 82 14.63 39.62 -3.03
C GLU A 82 14.24 38.15 -3.17
N ARG A 83 15.08 37.26 -2.67
CA ARG A 83 14.92 35.81 -2.80
C ARG A 83 14.37 35.26 -1.52
N ASP A 84 13.19 34.64 -1.60
CA ASP A 84 12.53 33.98 -0.49
C ASP A 84 12.83 32.47 -0.49
N TRP A 85 12.77 31.87 0.68
CA TRP A 85 12.82 30.42 0.83
C TRP A 85 11.46 29.82 0.46
N MET A 86 11.49 28.93 -0.53
CA MET A 86 10.31 28.22 -1.03
C MET A 86 10.26 26.84 -0.39
N VAL A 87 9.17 26.55 0.32
CA VAL A 87 8.92 25.22 0.89
C VAL A 87 8.37 24.30 -0.19
N LYS A 88 8.99 23.14 -0.33
CA LYS A 88 8.57 22.09 -1.27
C LYS A 88 7.62 21.09 -0.57
N ASN A 89 7.00 20.23 -1.37
CA ASN A 89 6.22 19.13 -0.83
C ASN A 89 7.08 18.21 0.04
N PRO A 90 6.52 17.61 1.08
CA PRO A 90 7.24 16.68 1.96
C PRO A 90 7.93 15.57 1.17
N VAL A 91 9.12 15.22 1.59
CA VAL A 91 9.86 14.04 1.10
C VAL A 91 9.74 12.87 2.06
N ASN A 92 9.62 13.17 3.35
CA ASN A 92 9.32 12.20 4.39
C ASN A 92 8.24 12.76 5.33
N ALA A 93 7.41 11.89 5.86
CA ALA A 93 6.45 12.24 6.91
C ALA A 93 6.17 11.04 7.81
N LEU A 94 5.82 11.32 9.06
CA LEU A 94 5.44 10.33 10.06
C LEU A 94 4.13 10.77 10.71
N LEU A 95 3.14 9.88 10.71
CA LEU A 95 1.85 10.05 11.39
C LEU A 95 1.77 9.06 12.55
N TYR A 96 1.58 9.56 13.77
CA TYR A 96 1.40 8.73 14.95
C TYR A 96 0.24 9.23 15.82
N PRO A 97 -0.57 8.34 16.38
CA PRO A 97 -0.66 6.91 16.06
C PRO A 97 -1.15 6.67 14.62
N ALA A 98 -0.98 5.45 14.12
CA ALA A 98 -1.54 5.06 12.83
C ALA A 98 -3.07 5.09 12.88
N PHE A 99 -3.69 5.35 11.74
CA PHE A 99 -5.13 5.33 11.58
C PHE A 99 -5.47 4.36 10.43
N THR A 100 -6.14 3.27 10.78
CA THR A 100 -6.55 2.23 9.83
C THR A 100 -8.06 2.13 9.82
N ASP A 101 -8.64 2.32 8.64
CA ASP A 101 -10.09 2.37 8.41
C ASP A 101 -10.77 3.38 9.35
N ARG A 102 -11.33 2.93 10.47
CA ARG A 102 -12.07 3.77 11.43
C ARG A 102 -11.52 3.66 12.87
N ALA A 103 -10.32 3.12 13.03
CA ALA A 103 -9.75 2.86 14.34
C ALA A 103 -8.35 3.48 14.49
N THR A 104 -8.07 3.96 15.71
CA THR A 104 -6.74 4.42 16.12
C THR A 104 -5.88 3.22 16.49
N ASP A 105 -4.73 3.08 15.86
CA ASP A 105 -3.75 2.06 16.19
C ASP A 105 -2.52 2.66 16.87
N ILE A 106 -2.50 2.59 18.19
CA ILE A 106 -1.43 3.16 19.03
C ILE A 106 -0.13 2.35 18.98
N HIS A 107 -0.14 1.16 18.41
CA HIS A 107 1.03 0.29 18.30
C HIS A 107 1.81 0.52 17.02
N HIS A 108 1.22 1.23 16.05
CA HIS A 108 1.84 1.50 14.76
C HIS A 108 1.90 3.00 14.46
N ALA A 109 2.83 3.36 13.59
CA ALA A 109 2.94 4.67 12.97
C ALA A 109 2.93 4.51 11.44
N LEU A 110 2.38 5.48 10.72
CA LEU A 110 2.44 5.50 9.26
C LEU A 110 3.63 6.35 8.84
N TYR A 111 4.52 5.78 8.06
CA TYR A 111 5.66 6.46 7.49
C TYR A 111 5.48 6.65 5.99
N PHE A 112 5.76 7.85 5.54
CA PHE A 112 5.76 8.22 4.12
C PHE A 112 7.17 8.59 3.66
N ALA A 113 7.65 7.93 2.61
CA ALA A 113 8.80 8.36 1.83
C ALA A 113 8.36 8.60 0.39
N LYS A 114 8.68 9.77 -0.17
CA LYS A 114 8.29 10.16 -1.54
C LYS A 114 8.84 9.20 -2.60
N LYS A 115 9.99 8.60 -2.31
CA LYS A 115 10.63 7.55 -3.10
C LYS A 115 11.28 6.55 -2.14
N ALA A 116 11.41 5.29 -2.54
CA ALA A 116 12.05 4.26 -1.72
C ALA A 116 13.49 4.66 -1.29
N GLU A 117 14.24 5.27 -2.19
CA GLU A 117 15.60 5.81 -1.93
C GLU A 117 15.66 6.96 -0.91
N ASN A 118 14.51 7.55 -0.56
CA ASN A 118 14.40 8.57 0.49
C ASN A 118 14.01 7.98 1.84
N SER A 119 13.98 6.67 1.98
CA SER A 119 13.74 6.02 3.27
C SER A 119 14.88 6.30 4.25
N GLN A 120 14.54 6.51 5.51
CA GLN A 120 15.45 6.97 6.57
C GLN A 120 15.28 6.07 7.80
N ASP A 121 15.97 4.95 7.84
CA ASP A 121 15.84 3.94 8.91
C ASP A 121 16.35 4.47 10.26
N ASP A 122 17.49 5.18 10.26
CA ASP A 122 18.07 5.76 11.48
C ASP A 122 17.14 6.82 12.09
N PHE A 123 16.49 7.62 11.23
CA PHE A 123 15.48 8.59 11.65
C PHE A 123 14.28 7.91 12.34
N LEU A 124 13.76 6.84 11.75
CA LEU A 124 12.63 6.10 12.33
C LEU A 124 13.02 5.42 13.64
N LYS A 125 14.18 4.79 13.68
CA LYS A 125 14.69 4.10 14.86
C LYS A 125 14.90 5.06 16.04
N GLU A 126 15.43 6.25 15.78
CA GLU A 126 15.65 7.28 16.81
C GLU A 126 14.33 7.87 17.28
N LEU A 127 13.39 8.13 16.34
CA LEU A 127 12.17 8.87 16.66
C LEU A 127 11.09 8.01 17.32
N ILE A 128 10.92 6.77 16.89
CA ILE A 128 9.87 5.86 17.38
C ILE A 128 10.40 4.56 17.99
N GLY A 129 11.72 4.34 17.96
CA GLY A 129 12.36 3.15 18.54
C GLY A 129 12.02 1.83 17.82
N SER A 130 11.48 1.92 16.59
CA SER A 130 11.08 0.76 15.80
C SER A 130 11.90 0.65 14.51
N GLU A 131 12.05 -0.56 14.04
CA GLU A 131 12.59 -0.83 12.70
C GLU A 131 11.48 -0.66 11.66
N MET A 132 11.88 -0.30 10.44
CA MET A 132 10.94 -0.15 9.34
C MET A 132 10.43 -1.53 8.92
N MET A 133 9.13 -1.64 8.74
CA MET A 133 8.51 -2.80 8.09
C MET A 133 8.74 -2.73 6.59
N LEU A 134 8.52 -3.83 5.89
CA LEU A 134 8.53 -3.85 4.43
C LEU A 134 7.53 -2.84 3.87
N SER A 135 7.91 -2.14 2.82
CA SER A 135 6.97 -1.31 2.05
C SER A 135 5.99 -2.20 1.27
N ASP A 136 4.87 -1.63 0.85
CA ASP A 136 3.85 -2.31 0.03
C ASP A 136 4.47 -3.05 -1.16
N LYS A 137 5.44 -2.43 -1.81
CA LYS A 137 6.14 -3.01 -2.95
C LYS A 137 7.05 -4.17 -2.55
N GLU A 138 7.78 -4.05 -1.44
CA GLU A 138 8.66 -5.09 -0.93
C GLU A 138 7.87 -6.29 -0.42
N GLU A 139 6.72 -6.08 0.24
CA GLU A 139 5.80 -7.17 0.61
C GLU A 139 5.32 -7.92 -0.62
N HIS A 140 4.93 -7.20 -1.67
CA HIS A 140 4.49 -7.80 -2.93
C HIS A 140 5.60 -8.59 -3.61
N GLU A 141 6.79 -8.00 -3.76
CA GLU A 141 7.95 -8.64 -4.37
C GLU A 141 8.38 -9.88 -3.57
N TRP A 142 8.46 -9.76 -2.25
CA TRP A 142 8.76 -10.91 -1.37
C TRP A 142 7.76 -12.05 -1.57
N PHE A 143 6.46 -11.75 -1.58
CA PHE A 143 5.43 -12.77 -1.76
C PHE A 143 5.53 -13.48 -3.11
N LEU A 144 5.73 -12.74 -4.20
CA LEU A 144 5.91 -13.32 -5.52
C LEU A 144 7.17 -14.17 -5.62
N ASP A 145 8.27 -13.69 -5.07
CA ASP A 145 9.54 -14.43 -5.06
C ASP A 145 9.41 -15.71 -4.25
N THR A 146 8.76 -15.65 -3.10
CA THR A 146 8.47 -16.82 -2.24
C THR A 146 7.65 -17.87 -2.99
N LEU A 147 6.57 -17.48 -3.66
CA LEU A 147 5.76 -18.41 -4.44
C LEU A 147 6.53 -19.00 -5.65
N ASN A 148 7.34 -18.18 -6.32
CA ASN A 148 8.15 -18.64 -7.46
C ASN A 148 9.25 -19.61 -7.02
N HIS A 149 9.90 -19.38 -5.87
CA HIS A 149 10.92 -20.30 -5.33
C HIS A 149 10.32 -21.61 -4.81
N ALA A 150 9.10 -21.55 -4.26
CA ALA A 150 8.40 -22.73 -3.78
C ALA A 150 7.97 -23.69 -4.91
N HIS A 151 7.88 -23.21 -6.13
CA HIS A 151 7.57 -24.05 -7.31
C HIS A 151 8.81 -24.13 -8.19
N GLU A 152 9.49 -25.27 -8.20
CA GLU A 152 10.67 -25.54 -9.06
C GLU A 152 10.33 -25.38 -10.55
N GLU A 153 9.08 -25.66 -10.93
CA GLU A 153 8.47 -25.35 -12.23
C GLU A 153 7.47 -24.21 -12.08
N GLN A 154 6.86 -23.77 -13.17
CA GLN A 154 5.81 -22.75 -13.14
C GLN A 154 4.60 -23.22 -12.33
N MET A 155 4.11 -22.37 -11.44
CA MET A 155 2.90 -22.64 -10.67
C MET A 155 1.70 -22.97 -11.57
N PRO A 156 0.93 -24.03 -11.30
CA PRO A 156 -0.31 -24.30 -12.01
C PRO A 156 -1.32 -23.17 -11.88
N LEU A 157 -2.11 -22.91 -12.94
CA LEU A 157 -3.14 -21.87 -12.90
C LEU A 157 -4.14 -22.09 -11.75
N GLU A 158 -4.55 -23.33 -11.53
CA GLU A 158 -5.52 -23.67 -10.47
C GLU A 158 -4.98 -23.32 -9.08
N THR A 159 -3.71 -23.64 -8.80
CA THR A 159 -3.04 -23.26 -7.56
C THR A 159 -2.99 -21.74 -7.36
N ALA A 160 -2.64 -20.99 -8.41
CA ALA A 160 -2.62 -19.53 -8.36
C ALA A 160 -4.02 -18.94 -8.08
N LYS A 161 -5.07 -19.53 -8.69
CA LYS A 161 -6.47 -19.15 -8.44
C LYS A 161 -6.89 -19.44 -7.00
N GLU A 162 -6.56 -20.64 -6.48
CA GLU A 162 -6.89 -21.00 -5.09
C GLU A 162 -6.21 -20.07 -4.07
N ILE A 163 -4.93 -19.75 -4.26
CA ILE A 163 -4.23 -18.82 -3.40
C ILE A 163 -4.90 -17.43 -3.45
N HIS A 164 -5.21 -16.94 -4.65
CA HIS A 164 -5.89 -15.66 -4.83
C HIS A 164 -7.25 -15.66 -4.11
N THR A 165 -8.09 -16.65 -4.35
CA THR A 165 -9.43 -16.77 -3.75
C THR A 165 -9.35 -16.80 -2.22
N LYS A 166 -8.45 -17.61 -1.64
CA LYS A 166 -8.27 -17.69 -0.18
C LYS A 166 -7.81 -16.36 0.43
N LEU A 167 -6.92 -15.62 -0.25
CA LEU A 167 -6.49 -14.30 0.23
C LEU A 167 -7.64 -13.28 0.16
N VAL A 168 -8.47 -13.33 -0.89
CA VAL A 168 -9.68 -12.51 -1.01
C VAL A 168 -10.68 -12.83 0.10
N GLU A 169 -10.95 -14.12 0.35
CA GLU A 169 -11.82 -14.56 1.45
C GLU A 169 -11.31 -14.04 2.80
N LYS A 170 -10.00 -14.15 3.06
CA LYS A 170 -9.38 -13.60 4.29
C LYS A 170 -9.49 -12.09 4.39
N SER A 171 -9.40 -11.37 3.27
CA SER A 171 -9.61 -9.92 3.24
C SER A 171 -11.03 -9.56 3.65
N LEU A 172 -12.03 -10.28 3.14
CA LEU A 172 -13.45 -10.07 3.48
C LEU A 172 -13.76 -10.45 4.93
N GLU A 173 -13.23 -11.60 5.42
CA GLU A 173 -13.39 -12.01 6.81
C GLU A 173 -12.89 -10.96 7.82
N LYS A 174 -11.84 -10.23 7.44
CA LYS A 174 -11.17 -9.25 8.31
C LYS A 174 -11.61 -7.80 8.10
N GLU A 175 -12.49 -7.52 7.14
CA GLU A 175 -12.88 -6.16 6.77
C GLU A 175 -13.41 -5.33 7.94
N ASN A 176 -14.10 -5.98 8.90
CA ASN A 176 -14.68 -5.32 10.06
C ASN A 176 -13.91 -5.59 11.38
N LEU A 177 -12.71 -6.12 11.32
CA LEU A 177 -11.88 -6.40 12.50
C LEU A 177 -10.86 -5.28 12.74
N PRO A 178 -10.39 -5.07 13.98
CA PRO A 178 -9.31 -4.11 14.27
C PRO A 178 -8.00 -4.38 13.50
N SER A 179 -7.78 -5.65 13.09
CA SER A 179 -6.68 -6.08 12.23
C SER A 179 -7.08 -6.12 10.76
N ALA A 180 -7.98 -5.22 10.33
CA ALA A 180 -8.49 -5.18 8.98
C ALA A 180 -7.36 -5.20 7.94
N GLY A 181 -7.43 -6.18 7.05
CA GLY A 181 -6.46 -6.34 5.97
C GLY A 181 -5.09 -6.90 6.33
N MET A 182 -4.78 -7.13 7.61
CA MET A 182 -3.51 -7.74 8.05
C MET A 182 -3.62 -9.27 8.10
N LEU A 183 -2.57 -9.96 7.70
CA LEU A 183 -2.45 -11.42 7.66
C LEU A 183 -1.25 -11.86 8.50
N SER A 184 -1.52 -12.63 9.54
CA SER A 184 -0.44 -13.20 10.36
C SER A 184 0.33 -14.27 9.58
N LYS A 185 1.59 -14.49 9.96
CA LYS A 185 2.43 -15.56 9.41
C LYS A 185 1.70 -16.90 9.35
N LYS A 186 1.03 -17.28 10.44
CA LYS A 186 0.30 -18.56 10.54
C LYS A 186 -0.83 -18.63 9.51
N GLU A 187 -1.58 -17.56 9.33
CA GLU A 187 -2.67 -17.51 8.35
C GLU A 187 -2.15 -17.55 6.92
N LEU A 188 -1.05 -16.84 6.63
CA LEU A 188 -0.39 -16.89 5.33
C LEU A 188 0.06 -18.32 5.00
N LEU A 189 0.75 -18.98 5.92
CA LEU A 189 1.17 -20.38 5.73
C LEU A 189 -0.04 -21.30 5.50
N GLN A 190 -1.16 -21.12 6.19
CA GLN A 190 -2.37 -21.91 5.95
C GLN A 190 -2.98 -21.69 4.56
N VAL A 191 -2.82 -20.50 3.98
CA VAL A 191 -3.29 -20.21 2.61
C VAL A 191 -2.48 -20.98 1.58
N ILE A 192 -1.16 -21.08 1.77
CA ILE A 192 -0.21 -21.68 0.81
C ILE A 192 0.12 -23.16 1.08
N ASP A 193 -0.07 -23.66 2.31
CA ASP A 193 0.36 -24.99 2.79
C ASP A 193 -0.18 -26.17 1.97
N LYS A 194 -1.41 -26.06 1.46
CA LYS A 194 -2.04 -27.19 0.73
C LYS A 194 -1.33 -27.56 -0.56
N GLU A 195 -0.58 -26.64 -1.14
CA GLU A 195 0.04 -26.75 -2.45
C GLU A 195 1.56 -27.00 -2.35
N LEU A 196 2.12 -26.98 -1.14
CA LEU A 196 3.54 -27.09 -0.89
C LEU A 196 3.88 -28.33 -0.05
N ASN A 197 5.08 -28.85 -0.22
CA ASN A 197 5.59 -29.90 0.66
C ASN A 197 6.13 -29.31 1.99
N ALA A 198 6.34 -30.18 2.99
CA ALA A 198 6.76 -29.75 4.33
C ALA A 198 8.11 -29.00 4.37
N ASP A 199 9.03 -29.33 3.47
CA ASP A 199 10.33 -28.65 3.40
C ASP A 199 10.18 -27.25 2.82
N GLN A 200 9.36 -27.08 1.77
CA GLN A 200 9.03 -25.76 1.18
C GLN A 200 8.31 -24.85 2.18
N VAL A 201 7.35 -25.38 2.93
CA VAL A 201 6.65 -24.60 3.98
C VAL A 201 7.63 -24.14 5.06
N LYS A 202 8.59 -25.00 5.44
CA LYS A 202 9.61 -24.64 6.41
C LYS A 202 10.56 -23.56 5.90
N ASP A 203 10.97 -23.65 4.64
CA ASP A 203 11.84 -22.66 4.02
C ASP A 203 11.14 -21.28 3.98
N ILE A 204 9.84 -21.25 3.64
CA ILE A 204 9.03 -20.04 3.68
C ILE A 204 8.88 -19.50 5.11
N ASP A 205 8.66 -20.37 6.08
CA ASP A 205 8.57 -20.01 7.50
C ASP A 205 9.85 -19.31 8.00
N GLU A 206 11.01 -19.86 7.64
CA GLU A 206 12.32 -19.30 7.99
C GLU A 206 12.62 -17.99 7.23
N ASP A 207 12.22 -17.90 5.97
CA ASP A 207 12.41 -16.70 5.14
C ASP A 207 11.49 -15.54 5.60
N TYR A 208 10.26 -15.85 5.99
CA TYR A 208 9.35 -14.88 6.61
C TYR A 208 9.99 -14.25 7.85
N ASP A 209 10.54 -15.09 8.74
CA ASP A 209 11.17 -14.62 9.98
C ASP A 209 12.36 -13.70 9.74
N LYS A 210 13.09 -13.89 8.63
CA LYS A 210 14.25 -13.06 8.28
C LYS A 210 13.86 -11.76 7.58
N THR A 211 12.85 -11.82 6.73
CA THR A 211 12.53 -10.72 5.80
C THR A 211 11.38 -9.87 6.31
N VAL A 212 10.30 -10.48 6.76
CA VAL A 212 9.12 -9.76 7.29
C VAL A 212 9.25 -9.50 8.78
N GLY A 213 9.81 -10.48 9.52
CA GLY A 213 9.94 -10.44 10.98
C GLY A 213 8.91 -11.35 11.67
N LYS A 214 9.30 -11.92 12.80
CA LYS A 214 8.50 -12.95 13.51
C LYS A 214 7.16 -12.48 14.02
N GLU A 215 7.09 -11.23 14.46
CA GLU A 215 5.92 -10.62 15.11
C GLU A 215 5.17 -9.68 14.16
N ASN A 216 5.64 -9.54 12.92
CA ASN A 216 5.03 -8.65 11.96
C ASN A 216 3.99 -9.39 11.12
N ASP A 217 2.87 -8.73 10.90
CA ASP A 217 1.83 -9.17 9.97
C ASP A 217 2.07 -8.53 8.59
N ILE A 218 1.54 -9.14 7.54
CA ILE A 218 1.65 -8.65 6.16
C ILE A 218 0.29 -8.18 5.66
N THR A 219 0.27 -7.17 4.81
CA THR A 219 -0.97 -6.56 4.32
C THR A 219 -1.53 -7.33 3.13
N ILE A 220 -2.74 -7.89 3.23
CA ILE A 220 -3.36 -8.70 2.16
C ILE A 220 -3.47 -7.93 0.85
N LYS A 221 -3.84 -6.65 0.89
CA LYS A 221 -3.97 -5.78 -0.31
C LYS A 221 -2.65 -5.60 -1.07
N ASN A 222 -1.51 -5.80 -0.40
CA ASN A 222 -0.19 -5.76 -1.02
C ASN A 222 0.15 -7.07 -1.72
N LEU A 223 -0.42 -8.20 -1.26
CA LEU A 223 -0.19 -9.52 -1.87
C LEU A 223 -1.06 -9.71 -3.12
N VAL A 224 -2.34 -9.38 -3.05
CA VAL A 224 -3.31 -9.53 -4.15
C VAL A 224 -4.27 -8.35 -4.21
N ASN A 225 -4.83 -8.11 -5.38
CA ASN A 225 -5.95 -7.17 -5.50
C ASN A 225 -7.26 -7.89 -5.13
N PRO A 226 -7.93 -7.51 -4.02
CA PRO A 226 -9.14 -8.21 -3.58
C PRO A 226 -10.33 -8.12 -4.57
N LYS A 227 -10.33 -7.12 -5.45
CA LYS A 227 -11.42 -6.88 -6.40
C LYS A 227 -11.21 -7.55 -7.74
N LYS A 228 -9.95 -7.85 -8.12
CA LYS A 228 -9.63 -8.31 -9.47
C LYS A 228 -8.46 -9.28 -9.48
N MET A 229 -8.62 -10.39 -10.18
CA MET A 229 -7.51 -11.24 -10.61
C MET A 229 -6.97 -10.77 -11.96
N VAL A 230 -5.65 -10.67 -12.07
CA VAL A 230 -4.99 -10.26 -13.32
C VAL A 230 -4.20 -11.44 -13.90
N ILE A 231 -4.55 -11.83 -15.12
CA ILE A 231 -3.81 -12.85 -15.87
C ILE A 231 -3.12 -12.18 -17.06
N GLN A 232 -1.80 -12.28 -17.10
CA GLN A 232 -1.00 -11.68 -18.16
C GLN A 232 -0.31 -12.77 -18.99
N THR A 233 -0.45 -12.66 -20.29
CA THR A 233 0.28 -13.47 -21.27
C THR A 233 1.21 -12.59 -22.10
N GLY A 234 2.04 -13.18 -22.96
CA GLY A 234 2.90 -12.38 -23.85
C GLY A 234 2.17 -11.44 -24.80
N THR A 235 0.86 -11.65 -25.03
CA THR A 235 0.06 -10.91 -26.02
C THR A 235 -1.21 -10.27 -25.47
N ALA A 236 -1.62 -10.63 -24.25
CA ALA A 236 -2.88 -10.16 -23.67
C ALA A 236 -2.77 -9.99 -22.16
N LYS A 237 -3.48 -9.01 -21.63
CA LYS A 237 -3.76 -8.83 -20.21
C LYS A 237 -5.27 -8.94 -20.01
N VAL A 238 -5.68 -9.84 -19.13
CA VAL A 238 -7.09 -10.08 -18.79
C VAL A 238 -7.26 -9.72 -17.31
N GLU A 239 -8.17 -8.82 -17.04
CA GLU A 239 -8.59 -8.46 -15.67
C GLU A 239 -9.98 -9.06 -15.44
N ILE A 240 -10.11 -9.85 -14.40
CA ILE A 240 -11.32 -10.61 -14.08
C ILE A 240 -11.72 -10.19 -12.68
N ASP A 241 -12.98 -9.92 -12.46
CA ASP A 241 -13.53 -9.70 -11.13
C ASP A 241 -13.27 -10.96 -10.27
N SER A 242 -12.84 -10.76 -9.04
CA SER A 242 -12.44 -11.86 -8.15
C SER A 242 -13.57 -12.87 -7.91
N ASP A 243 -14.83 -12.44 -7.94
CA ASP A 243 -16.00 -13.32 -7.80
C ASP A 243 -16.12 -14.32 -8.95
N TYR A 244 -15.47 -14.04 -10.09
CA TYR A 244 -15.49 -14.90 -11.30
C TYR A 244 -14.14 -15.57 -11.60
N ALA A 245 -13.18 -15.45 -10.70
CA ALA A 245 -11.83 -16.01 -10.87
C ALA A 245 -11.86 -17.53 -11.10
N ASP A 246 -12.72 -18.24 -10.38
CA ASP A 246 -12.87 -19.70 -10.48
C ASP A 246 -13.44 -20.18 -11.82
N MET A 247 -14.12 -19.32 -12.55
CA MET A 247 -14.71 -19.66 -13.87
C MET A 247 -13.68 -19.67 -14.99
N VAL A 248 -12.47 -19.21 -14.75
CA VAL A 248 -11.41 -19.19 -15.76
C VAL A 248 -10.78 -20.57 -15.88
N GLU A 249 -10.71 -21.06 -17.08
CA GLU A 249 -10.18 -22.41 -17.38
C GLU A 249 -9.14 -22.37 -18.49
N THR A 250 -8.26 -23.37 -18.51
CA THR A 250 -7.42 -23.63 -19.67
C THR A 250 -8.06 -24.71 -20.53
N LYS A 251 -8.22 -24.44 -21.84
CA LYS A 251 -8.78 -25.41 -22.82
C LYS A 251 -7.80 -25.65 -23.96
N ARG A 252 -7.70 -26.89 -24.39
CA ARG A 252 -6.92 -27.25 -25.58
C ARG A 252 -7.87 -27.45 -26.76
N ILE A 253 -7.77 -26.55 -27.74
CA ILE A 253 -8.59 -26.58 -28.97
C ILE A 253 -7.62 -26.70 -30.14
N ASP A 254 -7.82 -27.71 -31.03
CA ASP A 254 -6.95 -27.96 -32.17
C ASP A 254 -5.46 -28.01 -31.86
N GLY A 255 -5.11 -28.60 -30.71
CA GLY A 255 -3.72 -28.73 -30.25
C GLY A 255 -3.11 -27.46 -29.63
N ARG A 256 -3.82 -26.33 -29.60
CA ARG A 256 -3.39 -25.07 -28.98
C ARG A 256 -4.03 -24.89 -27.61
N LEU A 257 -3.27 -24.33 -26.68
CA LEU A 257 -3.75 -23.97 -25.33
C LEU A 257 -4.42 -22.59 -25.38
N TYR A 258 -5.61 -22.52 -24.82
CA TYR A 258 -6.38 -21.28 -24.68
C TYR A 258 -6.70 -21.04 -23.22
N LEU A 259 -6.73 -19.76 -22.84
CA LEU A 259 -7.38 -19.30 -21.61
C LEU A 259 -8.85 -19.01 -21.98
N ALA A 260 -9.76 -19.73 -21.36
CA ALA A 260 -11.18 -19.57 -21.56
C ALA A 260 -11.77 -18.76 -20.40
N VAL A 261 -12.33 -17.61 -20.73
CA VAL A 261 -13.08 -16.75 -19.79
C VAL A 261 -14.55 -16.85 -20.17
N PRO A 262 -15.42 -17.30 -19.27
CA PRO A 262 -16.83 -17.40 -19.57
C PRO A 262 -17.45 -16.02 -19.72
N LEU A 263 -18.38 -15.91 -20.68
CA LEU A 263 -19.17 -14.70 -20.84
C LEU A 263 -20.37 -14.78 -19.91
N THR A 264 -20.40 -13.90 -18.91
CA THR A 264 -21.49 -13.84 -17.92
C THR A 264 -22.68 -13.00 -18.40
N SER A 265 -22.48 -12.18 -19.44
CA SER A 265 -23.54 -11.40 -20.11
C SER A 265 -23.33 -11.39 -21.62
N ASN A 266 -24.37 -11.02 -22.34
CA ASN A 266 -24.29 -10.79 -23.79
C ASN A 266 -23.77 -9.38 -24.14
N ASP A 267 -23.45 -8.58 -23.14
CA ASP A 267 -23.01 -7.20 -23.29
C ASP A 267 -21.48 -7.16 -23.44
N ILE A 268 -21.02 -7.51 -24.64
CA ILE A 268 -19.59 -7.47 -24.97
C ILE A 268 -19.31 -6.15 -25.68
N LEU A 269 -18.27 -5.45 -25.21
CA LEU A 269 -17.81 -4.22 -25.80
C LEU A 269 -16.43 -4.42 -26.45
N VAL A 270 -16.27 -4.00 -27.68
CA VAL A 270 -14.98 -3.89 -28.36
C VAL A 270 -14.76 -2.43 -28.69
N ASP A 271 -13.70 -1.84 -28.14
CA ASP A 271 -13.41 -0.40 -28.27
C ASP A 271 -14.60 0.53 -27.90
N GLY A 272 -15.41 0.08 -26.92
CA GLY A 272 -16.61 0.78 -26.49
C GLY A 272 -17.87 0.52 -27.35
N CYS A 273 -17.76 -0.27 -28.42
CA CYS A 273 -18.90 -0.67 -29.26
C CYS A 273 -19.48 -2.00 -28.76
N ALA A 274 -20.79 -2.05 -28.55
CA ALA A 274 -21.49 -3.29 -28.23
C ALA A 274 -21.42 -4.28 -29.42
N VAL A 275 -20.93 -5.50 -29.15
CA VAL A 275 -20.83 -6.55 -30.14
C VAL A 275 -21.67 -7.75 -29.72
N ARG A 276 -22.19 -8.48 -30.73
CA ARG A 276 -22.92 -9.73 -30.51
C ARG A 276 -22.00 -10.89 -30.86
N THR A 277 -21.85 -11.86 -29.94
CA THR A 277 -21.21 -13.14 -30.25
C THR A 277 -22.27 -14.06 -30.85
N GLU A 278 -22.02 -14.57 -32.05
CA GLU A 278 -22.79 -15.69 -32.57
C GLU A 278 -22.40 -16.94 -31.78
N ALA A 279 -23.37 -17.56 -31.10
CA ALA A 279 -23.17 -18.89 -30.58
C ALA A 279 -22.89 -19.82 -31.78
N LEU A 280 -21.72 -20.45 -31.80
CA LEU A 280 -21.48 -21.53 -32.71
C LEU A 280 -22.54 -22.59 -32.40
N SER A 281 -23.49 -22.81 -33.31
CA SER A 281 -24.41 -23.92 -33.22
C SER A 281 -23.62 -25.22 -33.29
N ASP A 282 -23.73 -26.04 -32.23
CA ASP A 282 -23.20 -27.40 -32.17
C ASP A 282 -23.63 -28.27 -33.36
#